data_aa52259c86d64bea95e2ad926d793f58
#
_entry.id   aa52259c86d64bea95e2ad926d793f58
#
_cell.length_a   1.000
_cell.length_b   1.000
_cell.length_c   1.000
_cell.angle_alpha   90.00
_cell.angle_beta   90.00
_cell.angle_gamma   90.00
#
_symmetry.space_group_name_H-M   'P 1'
#
loop_
_entity.id
_entity.type
_entity.pdbx_description
1 polymer ?
#
loop_
_entity_poly.entity_id
_entity_poly.type
_entity_poly.pdbx_seq_one_letter_code
_entity_poly.pdbx_strand_id
1 'polypeptide(L)'
;MNFDFITNATAKELEQFKSVCNQLLSRTYIVRTIYQPGKGRMENPDYLFLSRHYEAVQEYLSLLDWDLRRDELNGYFYVLNTDEANRCNLNKKETAILLALRLIYEENMERLGLEQDAVCTVRDVLEKVVTDCPVFPAKPNMEEVKRAFTVLENHSVIQRLEGKFNQGSCRIAILPTILSAVSSEKLNLVVSVLKKEETDEEAEEDLADQLALFQ
;
A
#
# COMPACT_ATOMS: atom_id res chain seq x y z
N MET A 1 4.56 31.75 3.90
CA MET A 1 3.98 30.86 2.89
C MET A 1 4.29 31.43 1.53
N ASN A 2 5.00 30.68 0.73
CA ASN A 2 5.42 31.15 -0.58
C ASN A 2 4.63 30.37 -1.66
N PHE A 3 3.52 30.94 -2.15
CA PHE A 3 2.73 30.34 -3.24
C PHE A 3 3.32 30.67 -4.64
N ASP A 4 4.62 30.92 -4.73
CA ASP A 4 5.29 31.32 -5.97
C ASP A 4 5.05 30.32 -7.09
N PHE A 5 5.00 29.00 -6.76
CA PHE A 5 4.69 27.99 -7.76
C PHE A 5 3.29 28.20 -8.35
N ILE A 6 2.27 28.37 -7.52
CA ILE A 6 0.87 28.50 -7.97
C ILE A 6 0.68 29.76 -8.81
N THR A 7 1.39 30.83 -8.45
CA THR A 7 1.31 32.14 -9.14
C THR A 7 2.01 32.12 -10.52
N ASN A 8 3.10 31.34 -10.65
CA ASN A 8 3.95 31.33 -11.84
C ASN A 8 3.74 30.10 -12.74
N ALA A 9 3.00 29.07 -12.27
CA ALA A 9 2.78 27.86 -13.03
C ALA A 9 1.94 28.07 -14.28
N THR A 10 2.26 27.34 -15.33
CA THR A 10 1.40 27.23 -16.50
C THR A 10 0.08 26.55 -16.17
N ALA A 11 -0.95 26.76 -16.98
CA ALA A 11 -2.25 26.08 -16.78
C ALA A 11 -2.11 24.55 -16.71
N LYS A 12 -1.22 23.95 -17.52
CA LYS A 12 -0.94 22.52 -17.53
C LYS A 12 -0.28 22.04 -16.24
N GLU A 13 0.71 22.77 -15.74
CA GLU A 13 1.37 22.45 -14.46
C GLU A 13 0.41 22.57 -13.29
N LEU A 14 -0.47 23.57 -13.31
CA LEU A 14 -1.48 23.74 -12.27
C LEU A 14 -2.52 22.59 -12.28
N GLU A 15 -2.93 22.12 -13.45
CA GLU A 15 -3.79 20.93 -13.56
C GLU A 15 -3.11 19.68 -13.03
N GLN A 16 -1.84 19.46 -13.36
CA GLN A 16 -1.08 18.33 -12.86
C GLN A 16 -0.83 18.42 -11.34
N PHE A 17 -0.56 19.62 -10.82
CA PHE A 17 -0.46 19.88 -9.38
C PHE A 17 -1.74 19.47 -8.64
N LYS A 18 -2.90 19.92 -9.13
CA LYS A 18 -4.20 19.55 -8.55
C LYS A 18 -4.44 18.03 -8.61
N SER A 19 -4.11 17.41 -9.75
CA SER A 19 -4.23 15.97 -9.94
C SER A 19 -3.38 15.20 -8.92
N VAL A 20 -2.12 15.57 -8.76
CA VAL A 20 -1.18 14.95 -7.83
C VAL A 20 -1.63 15.11 -6.37
N CYS A 21 -2.04 16.32 -5.97
CA CYS A 21 -2.57 16.56 -4.62
C CYS A 21 -3.82 15.71 -4.34
N ASN A 22 -4.79 15.68 -5.26
CA ASN A 22 -6.00 14.88 -5.12
C ASN A 22 -5.68 13.37 -5.08
N GLN A 23 -4.70 12.91 -5.87
CA GLN A 23 -4.26 11.53 -5.85
C GLN A 23 -3.63 11.14 -4.50
N LEU A 24 -2.75 11.98 -3.95
CA LEU A 24 -2.16 11.76 -2.62
C LEU A 24 -3.24 11.68 -1.53
N LEU A 25 -4.17 12.62 -1.51
CA LEU A 25 -5.24 12.66 -0.51
C LEU A 25 -6.21 11.47 -0.63
N SER A 26 -6.44 10.94 -1.83
CA SER A 26 -7.38 9.83 -2.06
C SER A 26 -6.73 8.45 -2.00
N ARG A 27 -5.44 8.33 -2.34
CA ARG A 27 -4.73 7.05 -2.51
C ARG A 27 -3.57 6.85 -1.56
N THR A 28 -3.19 7.88 -0.82
CA THR A 28 -2.05 7.90 0.10
C THR A 28 -0.69 7.88 -0.61
N TYR A 29 -0.50 7.09 -1.66
CA TYR A 29 0.80 6.85 -2.29
C TYR A 29 0.83 7.24 -3.78
N ILE A 30 2.02 7.74 -4.21
CA ILE A 30 2.41 7.87 -5.62
C ILE A 30 3.73 7.14 -5.80
N VAL A 31 3.73 6.07 -6.62
CA VAL A 31 4.88 5.22 -6.89
C VAL A 31 5.63 5.66 -8.14
N ARG A 32 6.96 5.43 -8.17
CA ARG A 32 7.83 5.74 -9.32
C ARG A 32 7.43 4.96 -10.57
N THR A 33 7.04 3.71 -10.40
CA THR A 33 6.78 2.79 -11.51
C THR A 33 5.33 2.32 -11.47
N ILE A 34 4.69 2.34 -12.61
CA ILE A 34 3.33 1.82 -12.84
C ILE A 34 3.32 0.86 -14.03
N TYR A 35 2.31 0.00 -14.07
CA TYR A 35 2.09 -0.90 -15.21
C TYR A 35 0.94 -0.40 -16.06
N GLN A 36 1.17 -0.31 -17.37
CA GLN A 36 0.10 0.02 -18.32
C GLN A 36 -0.20 -1.20 -19.22
N PRO A 37 -1.49 -1.50 -19.46
CA PRO A 37 -1.87 -2.55 -20.39
C PRO A 37 -1.21 -2.34 -21.76
N GLY A 38 -0.56 -3.39 -22.28
CA GLY A 38 0.12 -3.38 -23.58
C GLY A 38 1.46 -2.64 -23.65
N LYS A 39 1.84 -1.89 -22.61
CA LYS A 39 3.14 -1.18 -22.55
C LYS A 39 4.08 -1.74 -21.47
N GLY A 40 3.54 -2.53 -20.53
CA GLY A 40 4.32 -3.06 -19.42
C GLY A 40 4.66 -2.00 -18.36
N ARG A 41 5.84 -2.15 -17.77
CA ARG A 41 6.36 -1.26 -16.73
C ARG A 41 6.81 0.07 -17.33
N MET A 42 6.39 1.17 -16.72
CA MET A 42 6.78 2.52 -17.13
C MET A 42 6.93 3.46 -15.94
N GLU A 43 7.68 4.52 -16.13
CA GLU A 43 7.83 5.58 -15.14
C GLU A 43 6.53 6.38 -14.99
N ASN A 44 6.14 6.68 -13.76
CA ASN A 44 4.93 7.40 -13.46
C ASN A 44 5.13 8.92 -13.66
N PRO A 45 4.41 9.57 -14.58
CA PRO A 45 4.53 11.00 -14.79
C PRO A 45 4.21 11.85 -13.55
N ASP A 46 3.29 11.39 -12.70
CA ASP A 46 2.92 12.09 -11.47
C ASP A 46 4.03 12.01 -10.42
N TYR A 47 4.77 10.89 -10.35
CA TYR A 47 5.98 10.77 -9.54
C TYR A 47 7.07 11.75 -9.99
N LEU A 48 7.30 11.86 -11.30
CA LEU A 48 8.27 12.79 -11.85
C LEU A 48 7.89 14.26 -11.58
N PHE A 49 6.60 14.57 -11.72
CA PHE A 49 6.10 15.90 -11.39
C PHE A 49 6.32 16.21 -9.90
N LEU A 50 5.93 15.31 -9.04
CA LEU A 50 6.07 15.46 -7.58
C LEU A 50 7.54 15.58 -7.16
N SER A 51 8.45 14.84 -7.80
CA SER A 51 9.89 14.93 -7.55
C SER A 51 10.46 16.33 -7.86
N ARG A 52 9.93 17.01 -8.88
CA ARG A 52 10.36 18.35 -9.28
C ARG A 52 9.75 19.45 -8.42
N HIS A 53 8.53 19.25 -7.95
CA HIS A 53 7.73 20.26 -7.27
C HIS A 53 7.38 19.87 -5.83
N TYR A 54 8.27 19.07 -5.22
CA TYR A 54 8.07 18.51 -3.87
C TYR A 54 7.71 19.60 -2.84
N GLU A 55 8.53 20.64 -2.78
CA GLU A 55 8.36 21.72 -1.80
C GLU A 55 7.02 22.46 -1.95
N ALA A 56 6.60 22.71 -3.18
CA ALA A 56 5.32 23.38 -3.45
C ALA A 56 4.12 22.51 -3.04
N VAL A 57 4.19 21.20 -3.29
CA VAL A 57 3.13 20.25 -2.90
C VAL A 57 3.12 20.07 -1.39
N GLN A 58 4.29 19.95 -0.76
CA GLN A 58 4.43 19.85 0.69
C GLN A 58 3.87 21.09 1.41
N GLU A 59 4.22 22.28 0.94
CA GLU A 59 3.72 23.55 1.51
C GLU A 59 2.19 23.63 1.41
N TYR A 60 1.62 23.24 0.26
CA TYR A 60 0.18 23.22 0.06
C TYR A 60 -0.53 22.20 0.97
N LEU A 61 -0.02 20.98 1.06
CA LEU A 61 -0.62 19.92 1.86
C LEU A 61 -0.48 20.20 3.37
N SER A 62 0.58 20.85 3.81
CA SER A 62 0.78 21.23 5.22
C SER A 62 -0.28 22.20 5.73
N LEU A 63 -0.93 22.99 4.88
CA LEU A 63 -2.07 23.85 5.22
C LEU A 63 -3.32 23.06 5.65
N LEU A 64 -3.37 21.81 5.27
CA LEU A 64 -4.48 20.89 5.53
C LEU A 64 -4.07 19.85 6.60
N ASP A 65 -2.96 20.07 7.32
CA ASP A 65 -2.38 19.18 8.32
C ASP A 65 -1.97 17.80 7.73
N TRP A 66 -1.54 17.82 6.45
CA TRP A 66 -0.97 16.64 5.80
C TRP A 66 0.53 16.77 5.63
N ASP A 67 1.26 15.79 6.11
CA ASP A 67 2.71 15.67 5.98
C ASP A 67 3.07 14.82 4.77
N LEU A 68 3.71 15.44 3.77
CA LEU A 68 4.21 14.75 2.58
C LEU A 68 5.60 14.18 2.86
N ARG A 69 5.75 12.89 2.66
CA ARG A 69 7.02 12.18 2.81
C ARG A 69 7.44 11.47 1.54
N ARG A 70 8.74 11.17 1.46
CA ARG A 70 9.28 10.37 0.34
C ARG A 70 10.17 9.25 0.86
N ASP A 71 10.09 8.12 0.18
CA ASP A 71 11.04 7.02 0.29
C ASP A 71 11.81 6.95 -1.04
N GLU A 72 13.01 7.52 -1.05
CA GLU A 72 13.85 7.57 -2.26
C GLU A 72 14.38 6.19 -2.65
N LEU A 73 14.69 5.35 -1.65
CA LEU A 73 15.23 4.02 -1.86
C LEU A 73 14.20 3.13 -2.58
N ASN A 74 12.98 3.12 -2.06
CA ASN A 74 11.91 2.29 -2.59
C ASN A 74 11.08 3.00 -3.68
N GLY A 75 11.31 4.29 -3.90
CA GLY A 75 10.75 5.05 -5.02
C GLY A 75 9.26 5.33 -4.91
N TYR A 76 8.79 5.89 -3.78
CA TYR A 76 7.44 6.37 -3.64
C TYR A 76 7.34 7.61 -2.76
N PHE A 77 6.27 8.37 -2.95
CA PHE A 77 5.82 9.44 -2.06
C PHE A 77 4.57 8.99 -1.33
N TYR A 78 4.36 9.51 -0.12
CA TYR A 78 3.15 9.26 0.66
C TYR A 78 2.80 10.42 1.55
N VAL A 79 1.54 10.47 1.96
CA VAL A 79 1.03 11.48 2.89
C VAL A 79 0.54 10.84 4.17
N LEU A 80 0.77 11.55 5.28
CA LEU A 80 0.24 11.23 6.60
C LEU A 80 -0.57 12.43 7.08
N ASN A 81 -1.76 12.18 7.58
CA ASN A 81 -2.53 13.22 8.26
C ASN A 81 -2.18 13.23 9.74
N THR A 82 -1.96 14.40 10.33
CA THR A 82 -1.61 14.55 11.76
C THR A 82 -2.73 14.08 12.68
N ASP A 83 -3.98 14.19 12.23
CA ASP A 83 -5.17 13.75 12.96
C ASP A 83 -5.63 12.35 12.54
N GLU A 84 -4.76 11.62 11.80
CA GLU A 84 -5.02 10.24 11.36
C GLU A 84 -6.27 10.07 10.47
N ALA A 85 -6.70 11.13 9.79
CA ALA A 85 -7.91 11.13 8.95
C ALA A 85 -7.84 10.18 7.74
N ASN A 86 -6.64 9.71 7.36
CA ASN A 86 -6.42 8.79 6.24
C ASN A 86 -6.28 7.32 6.67
N ARG A 87 -6.65 6.98 7.90
CA ARG A 87 -6.65 5.59 8.37
C ARG A 87 -7.67 4.74 7.60
N CYS A 88 -7.24 3.59 7.14
CA CYS A 88 -8.08 2.60 6.50
C CYS A 88 -8.33 1.44 7.46
N ASN A 89 -9.58 1.25 7.88
CA ASN A 89 -9.95 0.15 8.75
C ASN A 89 -10.04 -1.16 7.95
N LEU A 90 -9.11 -2.06 8.19
CA LEU A 90 -9.12 -3.41 7.64
C LEU A 90 -9.70 -4.40 8.65
N ASN A 91 -10.58 -5.28 8.20
CA ASN A 91 -11.02 -6.40 9.03
C ASN A 91 -9.95 -7.50 9.11
N LYS A 92 -10.13 -8.46 10.04
CA LYS A 92 -9.17 -9.57 10.27
C LYS A 92 -8.73 -10.27 8.97
N LYS A 93 -9.66 -10.56 8.03
CA LYS A 93 -9.35 -11.23 6.77
C LYS A 93 -8.59 -10.33 5.77
N GLU A 94 -8.92 -9.07 5.73
CA GLU A 94 -8.22 -8.07 4.90
C GLU A 94 -6.80 -7.86 5.43
N THR A 95 -6.64 -7.84 6.75
CA THR A 95 -5.32 -7.77 7.40
C THR A 95 -4.49 -9.01 7.09
N ALA A 96 -5.08 -10.22 7.15
CA ALA A 96 -4.37 -11.45 6.76
C ALA A 96 -3.88 -11.41 5.31
N ILE A 97 -4.70 -10.91 4.40
CA ILE A 97 -4.31 -10.73 2.99
C ILE A 97 -3.16 -9.72 2.87
N LEU A 98 -3.22 -8.60 3.59
CA LEU A 98 -2.16 -7.58 3.57
C LEU A 98 -0.84 -8.15 4.11
N LEU A 99 -0.88 -8.92 5.20
CA LEU A 99 0.30 -9.59 5.77
C LEU A 99 0.88 -10.64 4.82
N ALA A 100 0.04 -11.47 4.21
CA ALA A 100 0.48 -12.45 3.20
C ALA A 100 1.17 -11.77 2.01
N LEU A 101 0.62 -10.66 1.52
CA LEU A 101 1.25 -9.84 0.48
C LEU A 101 2.61 -9.29 0.93
N ARG A 102 2.73 -8.84 2.19
CA ARG A 102 3.99 -8.35 2.73
C ARG A 102 5.06 -9.45 2.79
N LEU A 103 4.70 -10.66 3.23
CA LEU A 103 5.59 -11.81 3.23
C LEU A 103 6.02 -12.21 1.81
N ILE A 104 5.08 -12.30 0.87
CA ILE A 104 5.37 -12.60 -0.54
C ILE A 104 6.32 -11.53 -1.13
N TYR A 105 6.13 -10.26 -0.78
CA TYR A 105 7.01 -9.19 -1.23
C TYR A 105 8.45 -9.41 -0.73
N GLU A 106 8.66 -9.71 0.55
CA GLU A 106 10.00 -9.98 1.11
C GLU A 106 10.65 -11.18 0.44
N GLU A 107 9.94 -12.30 0.32
CA GLU A 107 10.45 -13.50 -0.35
C GLU A 107 10.87 -13.23 -1.80
N ASN A 108 10.10 -12.43 -2.53
CA ASN A 108 10.48 -12.02 -3.89
C ASN A 108 11.73 -11.13 -3.90
N MET A 109 11.83 -10.17 -2.98
CA MET A 109 13.00 -9.30 -2.90
C MET A 109 14.28 -10.06 -2.53
N GLU A 110 14.20 -11.02 -1.61
CA GLU A 110 15.33 -11.88 -1.26
C GLU A 110 15.77 -12.77 -2.42
N ARG A 111 14.81 -13.32 -3.16
CA ARG A 111 15.08 -14.26 -4.27
C ARG A 111 15.52 -13.55 -5.55
N LEU A 112 14.91 -12.43 -5.90
CA LEU A 112 15.05 -11.78 -7.21
C LEU A 112 15.87 -10.49 -7.17
N GLY A 113 16.09 -9.93 -5.98
CA GLY A 113 16.73 -8.63 -5.78
C GLY A 113 15.79 -7.45 -6.01
N LEU A 114 16.28 -6.25 -5.65
CA LEU A 114 15.49 -5.01 -5.64
C LEU A 114 15.07 -4.49 -7.03
N GLU A 115 15.67 -5.01 -8.10
CA GLU A 115 15.39 -4.54 -9.46
C GLU A 115 14.19 -5.22 -10.12
N GLN A 116 13.70 -6.32 -9.54
CA GLN A 116 12.59 -7.08 -10.09
C GLN A 116 11.30 -6.80 -9.33
N ASP A 117 10.21 -6.86 -10.08
CA ASP A 117 8.88 -6.62 -9.51
C ASP A 117 8.39 -7.86 -8.76
N ALA A 118 7.83 -7.65 -7.57
CA ALA A 118 7.15 -8.69 -6.82
C ALA A 118 5.79 -8.99 -7.46
N VAL A 119 5.74 -9.99 -8.33
CA VAL A 119 4.52 -10.42 -9.01
C VAL A 119 4.06 -11.76 -8.46
N CYS A 120 2.76 -11.87 -8.17
CA CYS A 120 2.13 -13.11 -7.74
C CYS A 120 0.70 -13.22 -8.29
N THR A 121 0.05 -14.35 -8.03
CA THR A 121 -1.38 -14.54 -8.33
C THR A 121 -2.22 -14.42 -7.06
N VAL A 122 -3.52 -14.17 -7.22
CA VAL A 122 -4.48 -14.21 -6.10
C VAL A 122 -4.45 -15.57 -5.40
N ARG A 123 -4.21 -16.66 -6.13
CA ARG A 123 -4.07 -18.01 -5.56
C ARG A 123 -2.88 -18.09 -4.60
N ASP A 124 -1.72 -17.57 -5.01
CA ASP A 124 -0.51 -17.59 -4.19
C ASP A 124 -0.74 -16.85 -2.86
N VAL A 125 -1.44 -15.71 -2.92
CA VAL A 125 -1.79 -14.95 -1.70
C VAL A 125 -2.72 -15.76 -0.78
N LEU A 126 -3.74 -16.43 -1.35
CA LEU A 126 -4.66 -17.24 -0.56
C LEU A 126 -4.00 -18.49 0.04
N GLU A 127 -3.05 -19.10 -0.67
CA GLU A 127 -2.24 -20.19 -0.15
C GLU A 127 -1.37 -19.69 1.02
N LYS A 128 -0.73 -18.51 0.85
CA LYS A 128 0.09 -17.88 1.88
C LYS A 128 -0.71 -17.52 3.14
N VAL A 129 -1.95 -17.01 2.99
CA VAL A 129 -2.85 -16.76 4.13
C VAL A 129 -3.11 -18.04 4.93
N VAL A 130 -3.33 -19.16 4.24
CA VAL A 130 -3.63 -20.44 4.91
C VAL A 130 -2.41 -21.05 5.59
N THR A 131 -1.22 -20.91 4.98
CA THR A 131 0.01 -21.55 5.50
C THR A 131 0.68 -20.73 6.60
N ASP A 132 0.75 -19.41 6.43
CA ASP A 132 1.60 -18.55 7.26
C ASP A 132 0.81 -17.63 8.21
N CYS A 133 -0.53 -17.61 8.07
CA CYS A 133 -1.43 -16.84 8.93
C CYS A 133 -2.53 -17.74 9.54
N PRO A 134 -2.20 -18.84 10.22
CA PRO A 134 -3.16 -19.85 10.70
C PRO A 134 -4.16 -19.33 11.73
N VAL A 135 -3.84 -18.25 12.42
CA VAL A 135 -4.68 -17.61 13.47
C VAL A 135 -5.93 -16.95 12.88
N PHE A 136 -5.99 -16.73 11.57
CA PHE A 136 -7.20 -16.19 10.96
C PHE A 136 -8.21 -17.33 10.72
N PRO A 137 -9.37 -17.33 11.41
CA PRO A 137 -10.20 -18.52 11.61
C PRO A 137 -10.91 -19.06 10.35
N ALA A 138 -10.80 -18.42 9.20
CA ALA A 138 -11.39 -18.92 7.96
C ALA A 138 -10.70 -18.35 6.73
N LYS A 139 -10.44 -19.23 5.75
CA LYS A 139 -10.01 -18.82 4.40
C LYS A 139 -10.97 -17.76 3.84
N PRO A 140 -10.47 -16.60 3.38
CA PRO A 140 -11.29 -15.58 2.75
C PRO A 140 -12.04 -16.14 1.54
N ASN A 141 -13.33 -15.83 1.40
CA ASN A 141 -14.06 -16.14 0.19
C ASN A 141 -13.70 -15.15 -0.94
N MET A 142 -14.09 -15.47 -2.19
CA MET A 142 -13.67 -14.67 -3.35
C MET A 142 -14.24 -13.24 -3.37
N GLU A 143 -15.38 -12.97 -2.71
CA GLU A 143 -15.92 -11.62 -2.59
C GLU A 143 -15.15 -10.80 -1.55
N GLU A 144 -14.75 -11.42 -0.45
CA GLU A 144 -13.87 -10.79 0.56
C GLU A 144 -12.50 -10.48 -0.04
N VAL A 145 -11.93 -11.42 -0.81
CA VAL A 145 -10.69 -11.20 -1.57
C VAL A 145 -10.83 -10.02 -2.51
N LYS A 146 -11.87 -10.00 -3.34
CA LYS A 146 -12.12 -8.91 -4.28
C LYS A 146 -12.22 -7.56 -3.57
N ARG A 147 -12.91 -7.49 -2.42
CA ARG A 147 -13.03 -6.27 -1.63
C ARG A 147 -11.65 -5.82 -1.11
N ALA A 148 -10.90 -6.71 -0.45
CA ALA A 148 -9.57 -6.41 0.06
C ALA A 148 -8.63 -5.92 -1.04
N PHE A 149 -8.54 -6.65 -2.16
CA PHE A 149 -7.67 -6.26 -3.27
C PHE A 149 -8.10 -4.94 -3.92
N THR A 150 -9.40 -4.64 -3.97
CA THR A 150 -9.89 -3.34 -4.47
C THR A 150 -9.44 -2.20 -3.56
N VAL A 151 -9.51 -2.37 -2.25
CA VAL A 151 -9.03 -1.38 -1.27
C VAL A 151 -7.51 -1.19 -1.43
N LEU A 152 -6.73 -2.27 -1.49
CA LEU A 152 -5.28 -2.21 -1.62
C LEU A 152 -4.83 -1.61 -2.96
N GLU A 153 -5.56 -1.88 -4.07
CA GLU A 153 -5.30 -1.25 -5.37
C GLU A 153 -5.61 0.26 -5.33
N ASN A 154 -6.71 0.65 -4.69
CA ASN A 154 -7.08 2.05 -4.53
C ASN A 154 -6.04 2.84 -3.74
N HIS A 155 -5.40 2.21 -2.74
CA HIS A 155 -4.31 2.81 -1.97
C HIS A 155 -2.92 2.57 -2.57
N SER A 156 -2.82 2.12 -3.81
CA SER A 156 -1.53 1.89 -4.48
C SER A 156 -0.56 0.98 -3.71
N VAL A 157 -1.11 -0.03 -3.01
CA VAL A 157 -0.33 -1.09 -2.35
C VAL A 157 -0.07 -2.26 -3.31
N ILE A 158 -1.03 -2.51 -4.19
CA ILE A 158 -0.92 -3.47 -5.28
C ILE A 158 -1.36 -2.82 -6.59
N GLN A 159 -0.99 -3.44 -7.69
CA GLN A 159 -1.53 -3.10 -9.01
C GLN A 159 -1.93 -4.39 -9.75
N ARG A 160 -3.16 -4.42 -10.26
CA ARG A 160 -3.62 -5.53 -11.10
C ARG A 160 -2.94 -5.48 -12.46
N LEU A 161 -2.35 -6.61 -12.86
CA LEU A 161 -1.70 -6.78 -14.15
C LEU A 161 -2.63 -7.44 -15.16
N GLU A 162 -3.35 -8.51 -14.74
CA GLU A 162 -4.19 -9.31 -15.62
C GLU A 162 -5.30 -10.01 -14.83
N GLY A 163 -6.45 -10.19 -15.44
CA GLY A 163 -7.59 -10.92 -14.85
C GLY A 163 -8.47 -10.08 -13.94
N LYS A 164 -9.25 -10.74 -13.09
CA LYS A 164 -10.16 -10.13 -12.12
C LYS A 164 -9.85 -10.65 -10.72
N PHE A 165 -9.94 -9.81 -9.70
CA PHE A 165 -9.62 -10.17 -8.31
C PHE A 165 -10.43 -11.34 -7.74
N ASN A 166 -11.59 -11.65 -8.30
CA ASN A 166 -12.37 -12.83 -7.93
C ASN A 166 -11.95 -14.12 -8.67
N GLN A 167 -10.79 -14.11 -9.31
CA GLN A 167 -10.22 -15.27 -10.01
C GLN A 167 -8.83 -15.59 -9.43
N GLY A 168 -8.60 -16.82 -9.03
CA GLY A 168 -7.31 -17.27 -8.50
C GLY A 168 -6.13 -17.06 -9.45
N SER A 169 -6.37 -17.05 -10.76
CA SER A 169 -5.36 -16.77 -11.79
C SER A 169 -5.06 -15.29 -12.03
N CYS A 170 -5.78 -14.39 -11.38
CA CYS A 170 -5.51 -12.96 -11.50
C CYS A 170 -4.08 -12.65 -11.06
N ARG A 171 -3.33 -11.95 -11.92
CA ARG A 171 -1.94 -11.55 -11.66
C ARG A 171 -1.91 -10.13 -11.12
N ILE A 172 -1.11 -9.94 -10.09
CA ILE A 172 -0.91 -8.66 -9.42
C ILE A 172 0.58 -8.38 -9.26
N ALA A 173 0.94 -7.11 -9.28
CA ALA A 173 2.22 -6.60 -8.78
C ALA A 173 2.00 -6.07 -7.37
N ILE A 174 2.86 -6.46 -6.44
CA ILE A 174 2.93 -5.88 -5.10
C ILE A 174 3.88 -4.69 -5.18
N LEU A 175 3.39 -3.51 -4.82
CA LEU A 175 4.15 -2.28 -4.94
C LEU A 175 5.03 -2.05 -3.69
N PRO A 176 6.16 -1.32 -3.81
CA PRO A 176 7.05 -1.06 -2.68
C PRO A 176 6.39 -0.35 -1.48
N THR A 177 5.27 0.31 -1.70
CA THR A 177 4.43 0.96 -0.69
C THR A 177 3.94 0.01 0.40
N ILE A 178 3.93 -1.30 0.14
CA ILE A 178 3.65 -2.34 1.13
C ILE A 178 4.58 -2.25 2.34
N LEU A 179 5.82 -1.77 2.16
CA LEU A 179 6.82 -1.58 3.23
C LEU A 179 6.40 -0.50 4.23
N SER A 180 5.71 0.54 3.75
CA SER A 180 5.16 1.60 4.59
C SER A 180 3.78 1.23 5.15
N ALA A 181 2.97 0.52 4.37
CA ALA A 181 1.67 0.05 4.82
C ALA A 181 1.81 -0.96 5.98
N VAL A 182 2.83 -1.84 5.91
CA VAL A 182 3.16 -2.80 6.98
C VAL A 182 4.65 -2.69 7.30
N SER A 183 5.01 -1.95 8.34
CA SER A 183 6.42 -1.85 8.76
C SER A 183 6.92 -3.19 9.31
N SER A 184 8.24 -3.41 9.24
CA SER A 184 8.88 -4.63 9.77
C SER A 184 8.63 -4.82 11.28
N GLU A 185 8.55 -3.72 12.03
CA GLU A 185 8.24 -3.75 13.47
C GLU A 185 6.81 -4.26 13.72
N LYS A 186 5.84 -3.76 12.96
CA LYS A 186 4.45 -4.21 13.02
C LYS A 186 4.31 -5.66 12.57
N LEU A 187 5.01 -6.06 11.50
CA LEU A 187 5.03 -7.44 11.05
C LEU A 187 5.55 -8.38 12.15
N ASN A 188 6.69 -8.03 12.78
CA ASN A 188 7.26 -8.81 13.89
C ASN A 188 6.33 -8.88 15.10
N LEU A 189 5.64 -7.78 15.42
CA LEU A 189 4.65 -7.77 16.50
C LEU A 189 3.51 -8.75 16.20
N VAL A 190 2.92 -8.70 15.01
CA VAL A 190 1.87 -9.62 14.60
C VAL A 190 2.36 -11.08 14.63
N VAL A 191 3.52 -11.36 14.04
CA VAL A 191 4.12 -12.71 14.07
C VAL A 191 4.36 -13.19 15.51
N SER A 192 4.80 -12.32 16.43
CA SER A 192 5.01 -12.67 17.83
C SER A 192 3.70 -12.94 18.58
N VAL A 193 2.65 -12.20 18.29
CA VAL A 193 1.32 -12.42 18.85
C VAL A 193 0.74 -13.73 18.30
N LEU A 194 0.84 -13.94 16.98
CA LEU A 194 0.40 -15.19 16.34
C LEU A 194 1.07 -16.45 16.93
N LYS A 195 2.35 -16.36 17.29
CA LYS A 195 3.08 -17.46 17.96
C LYS A 195 2.69 -17.67 19.43
N LYS A 196 2.17 -16.65 20.11
CA LYS A 196 1.70 -16.75 21.51
C LYS A 196 0.31 -17.35 21.59
N GLU A 197 -0.56 -17.12 20.61
CA GLU A 197 -1.93 -17.65 20.58
C GLU A 197 -2.01 -19.17 20.39
N GLU A 198 -0.94 -19.83 19.91
CA GLU A 198 -0.86 -21.31 19.98
C GLU A 198 -0.86 -21.83 21.44
N THR A 199 -0.77 -20.93 22.43
CA THR A 199 -0.69 -21.29 23.86
C THR A 199 -1.84 -20.79 24.74
N ASP A 200 -2.66 -19.80 24.36
CA ASP A 200 -3.73 -19.25 25.21
C ASP A 200 -4.89 -18.62 24.43
N GLU A 201 -6.13 -19.10 24.70
CA GLU A 201 -7.39 -18.60 24.08
C GLU A 201 -7.80 -17.16 24.52
N GLU A 202 -7.10 -16.50 25.45
CA GLU A 202 -7.41 -15.14 25.94
C GLU A 202 -6.84 -13.99 25.07
N ALA A 203 -6.06 -14.28 24.04
CA ALA A 203 -5.36 -13.28 23.23
C ALA A 203 -6.17 -12.68 22.07
N GLU A 204 -7.42 -13.09 21.82
CA GLU A 204 -8.21 -12.61 20.66
C GLU A 204 -8.63 -11.13 20.75
N GLU A 205 -8.90 -10.60 21.96
CA GLU A 205 -9.27 -9.19 22.16
C GLU A 205 -8.07 -8.26 22.01
N ASP A 206 -6.89 -8.66 22.52
CA ASP A 206 -5.64 -7.89 22.39
C ASP A 206 -5.17 -7.79 20.94
N LEU A 207 -5.46 -8.80 20.10
CA LEU A 207 -5.10 -8.80 18.69
C LEU A 207 -5.89 -7.78 17.89
N ALA A 208 -7.18 -7.66 18.17
CA ALA A 208 -8.06 -6.71 17.49
C ALA A 208 -7.63 -5.26 17.78
N ASP A 209 -7.27 -4.96 19.02
CA ASP A 209 -6.80 -3.63 19.44
C ASP A 209 -5.40 -3.32 18.91
N GLN A 210 -4.49 -4.32 18.90
CA GLN A 210 -3.15 -4.13 18.35
C GLN A 210 -3.15 -4.04 16.81
N LEU A 211 -4.05 -4.74 16.12
CA LEU A 211 -4.24 -4.60 14.68
C LEU A 211 -4.91 -3.27 14.30
N ALA A 212 -5.69 -2.65 15.20
CA ALA A 212 -6.19 -1.30 15.02
C ALA A 212 -5.07 -0.24 14.97
N LEU A 213 -3.88 -0.55 15.50
CA LEU A 213 -2.67 0.28 15.39
C LEU A 213 -1.99 0.22 14.02
N PHE A 214 -2.48 -0.64 13.09
CA PHE A 214 -1.99 -0.69 11.69
C PHE A 214 -2.59 0.41 10.80
N GLN A 215 -3.27 1.35 11.41
CA GLN A 215 -3.92 2.46 10.70
C GLN A 215 -3.09 3.72 10.73
#